data_f062c3edea82c6cbaf3ffda445987592
#
_entry.id   f062c3edea82c6cbaf3ffda445987592
#
_cell.length_a   1.000
_cell.length_b   1.000
_cell.length_c   1.000
_cell.angle_alpha   90.00
_cell.angle_beta   90.00
_cell.angle_gamma   90.00
#
_symmetry.space_group_name_H-M   'P 1'
#
loop_
_entity.id
_entity.type
_entity.pdbx_description
1 polymer ?
#
loop_
_entity_poly.entity_id
_entity_poly.type
_entity_poly.pdbx_seq_one_letter_code
_entity_poly.pdbx_strand_id
1 'polypeptide(L)' 'MEGKLYYDKTSGRYSFSYKDSDGELQDYGGIHCGEGFEVLLNDVWVPTRMEREGEWYFVGLLGLKLDGLTVRR' A
#
# COMPACT_ATOMS: atom_id res chain seq x y z
N MET A 1 -9.84 2.71 4.91
CA MET A 1 -8.55 3.41 4.79
C MET A 1 -8.13 3.46 3.33
N GLU A 2 -7.86 4.63 2.84
CA GLU A 2 -7.46 4.81 1.44
C GLU A 2 -6.37 5.88 1.35
N GLY A 3 -5.30 5.61 0.61
CA GLY A 3 -4.22 6.56 0.45
C GLY A 3 -3.21 6.10 -0.58
N LYS A 4 -2.16 6.90 -0.75
CA LYS A 4 -1.10 6.61 -1.72
C LYS A 4 0.11 6.01 -1.02
N LEU A 5 0.66 4.94 -1.59
CA LEU A 5 1.84 4.28 -1.08
C LEU A 5 3.08 5.17 -1.16
N TYR A 6 3.87 5.13 -0.12
CA TYR A 6 5.20 5.71 -0.10
C TYR A 6 6.16 4.75 0.62
N TYR A 7 7.43 4.80 0.26
CA TYR A 7 8.45 4.00 0.91
C TYR A 7 9.02 4.77 2.11
N ASP A 8 8.94 4.17 3.30
CA ASP A 8 9.53 4.73 4.51
C ASP A 8 10.93 4.14 4.72
N LYS A 9 11.95 4.94 4.47
CA LYS A 9 13.35 4.52 4.59
C LYS A 9 13.73 4.14 6.02
N THR A 10 13.08 4.72 7.01
CA THR A 10 13.37 4.46 8.41
C THR A 10 12.96 3.05 8.81
N SER A 11 11.78 2.61 8.38
CA SER A 11 11.27 1.27 8.68
C SER A 11 11.66 0.23 7.62
N GLY A 12 12.02 0.67 6.41
CA GLY A 12 12.23 -0.23 5.27
C GLY A 12 10.94 -0.83 4.74
N ARG A 13 9.81 -0.20 5.00
CA ARG A 13 8.49 -0.67 4.63
C ARG A 13 7.73 0.38 3.83
N TYR A 14 6.79 -0.08 3.03
CA TYR A 14 5.79 0.81 2.46
C TYR A 14 4.73 1.15 3.49
N SER A 15 4.17 2.33 3.38
CA SER A 15 3.06 2.80 4.20
C SER A 15 2.17 3.71 3.37
N PHE A 16 1.11 4.22 3.95
CA PHE A 16 0.27 5.24 3.33
C PHE A 16 -0.44 6.03 4.41
N SER A 17 -0.73 7.28 4.09
CA SER A 17 -1.52 8.15 4.96
C SER A 17 -2.97 8.08 4.50
N TYR A 18 -3.89 8.07 5.44
CA TYR A 18 -5.33 8.03 5.16
C TYR A 18 -6.07 8.97 6.11
N LYS A 19 -7.26 9.41 5.71
CA LYS A 19 -8.13 10.19 6.59
C LYS A 19 -9.05 9.25 7.35
N ASP A 20 -9.11 9.44 8.67
CA ASP A 20 -10.02 8.69 9.52
C ASP A 20 -11.45 9.26 9.45
N SER A 21 -12.38 8.72 10.26
CA SER A 21 -13.77 9.13 10.27
C SER A 21 -13.97 10.59 10.73
N ASP A 22 -13.01 11.14 11.45
CA ASP A 22 -13.04 12.54 11.90
C ASP A 22 -12.36 13.50 10.92
N GLY A 23 -11.88 12.98 9.77
CA GLY A 23 -11.14 13.76 8.79
C GLY A 23 -9.70 14.03 9.18
N GLU A 24 -9.20 13.40 10.24
CA GLU A 24 -7.82 13.52 10.68
C GLU A 24 -6.91 12.63 9.84
N LEU A 25 -5.73 13.15 9.49
CA LEU A 25 -4.75 12.39 8.72
C LEU A 25 -4.00 11.44 9.66
N GLN A 26 -4.02 10.16 9.32
CA GLN A 26 -3.33 9.10 10.06
C GLN A 26 -2.34 8.39 9.15
N ASP A 27 -1.26 7.86 9.71
CA ASP A 27 -0.36 6.99 8.97
C ASP A 27 -0.67 5.53 9.30
N TYR A 28 -0.62 4.68 8.29
CA TYR A 28 -0.92 3.24 8.45
C TYR A 28 0.08 2.56 9.41
N GLY A 29 1.33 3.05 9.45
CA GLY A 29 2.32 2.54 10.39
C GLY A 29 3.22 1.43 9.86
N GLY A 30 3.28 1.27 8.56
CA GLY A 30 4.11 0.27 7.90
C GLY A 30 3.35 -1.01 7.58
N ILE A 31 3.45 -1.42 6.33
CA ILE A 31 2.78 -2.61 5.81
C ILE A 31 3.67 -3.83 6.04
N HIS A 32 3.10 -4.91 6.55
CA HIS A 32 3.78 -6.18 6.78
C HIS A 32 3.44 -7.19 5.68
N CYS A 33 4.29 -8.20 5.51
CA CYS A 33 4.02 -9.30 4.59
C CYS A 33 2.70 -9.98 4.92
N GLY A 34 1.94 -10.32 3.91
CA GLY A 34 0.66 -11.01 4.04
C GLY A 34 -0.55 -10.10 4.22
N GLU A 35 -0.35 -8.80 4.42
CA GLU A 35 -1.48 -7.88 4.55
C GLU A 35 -2.17 -7.65 3.22
N GLY A 36 -3.50 -7.81 3.23
CA GLY A 36 -4.32 -7.67 2.03
C GLY A 36 -4.77 -6.24 1.79
N PHE A 37 -4.81 -5.86 0.52
CA PHE A 37 -5.23 -4.54 0.07
C PHE A 37 -5.97 -4.66 -1.25
N GLU A 38 -6.64 -3.58 -1.62
CA GLU A 38 -7.03 -3.35 -3.00
C GLU A 38 -6.19 -2.20 -3.54
N VAL A 39 -5.66 -2.36 -4.75
CA VAL A 39 -4.90 -1.32 -5.44
C VAL A 39 -5.69 -0.82 -6.63
N LEU A 40 -5.68 0.49 -6.85
CA LEU A 40 -6.40 1.11 -7.96
C LEU A 40 -5.51 1.09 -9.22
N LEU A 41 -5.94 0.34 -10.22
CA LEU A 41 -5.26 0.22 -11.51
C LEU A 41 -6.27 0.48 -12.63
N ASN A 42 -6.02 1.50 -13.46
CA ASN A 42 -6.92 1.85 -14.57
C ASN A 42 -8.38 1.96 -14.12
N ASP A 43 -8.61 2.65 -13.02
CA ASP A 43 -9.93 2.88 -12.42
C ASP A 43 -10.61 1.59 -11.92
N VAL A 44 -9.87 0.51 -11.74
CA VAL A 44 -10.38 -0.74 -11.20
C VAL A 44 -9.64 -1.07 -9.91
N TRP A 45 -10.39 -1.42 -8.87
CA TRP A 45 -9.82 -1.91 -7.62
C TRP A 45 -9.48 -3.38 -7.75
N VAL A 46 -8.19 -3.70 -7.61
CA VAL A 46 -7.66 -5.06 -7.76
C VAL A 46 -7.23 -5.58 -6.41
N PRO A 47 -7.83 -6.68 -5.92
CA PRO A 47 -7.41 -7.27 -4.64
C PRO A 47 -6.02 -7.90 -4.77
N THR A 48 -5.20 -7.68 -3.75
CA THR A 48 -3.84 -8.21 -3.71
C THR A 48 -3.38 -8.27 -2.25
N ARG A 49 -2.15 -8.68 -2.03
CA ARG A 49 -1.51 -8.58 -0.72
C ARG A 49 -0.04 -8.22 -0.91
N MET A 50 0.51 -7.56 0.12
CA MET A 50 1.92 -7.18 0.11
C MET A 50 2.78 -8.37 0.51
N GLU A 51 3.85 -8.60 -0.24
CA GLU A 51 4.87 -9.59 0.07
C GLU A 51 6.24 -9.02 -0.19
N ARG A 52 7.26 -9.71 0.31
CA ARG A 52 8.65 -9.32 0.08
C ARG A 52 9.50 -10.52 -0.28
N GLU A 53 10.20 -10.41 -1.40
CA GLU A 53 11.21 -11.36 -1.82
C GLU A 53 12.34 -10.57 -2.48
N GLY A 54 13.31 -10.15 -1.65
CA GLY A 54 14.30 -9.16 -2.06
C GLY A 54 13.71 -7.76 -2.10
N GLU A 55 12.67 -7.57 -2.89
CA GLU A 55 11.92 -6.31 -3.01
C GLU A 55 10.48 -6.49 -2.58
N TRP A 56 9.85 -5.38 -2.18
CA TRP A 56 8.41 -5.37 -1.88
C TRP A 56 7.62 -5.46 -3.19
N TYR A 57 6.57 -6.25 -3.21
CA TYR A 57 5.70 -6.39 -4.38
C TYR A 57 4.28 -6.76 -3.96
N PHE A 58 3.33 -6.50 -4.85
CA PHE A 58 1.97 -7.01 -4.72
C PHE A 58 1.85 -8.33 -5.47
N VAL A 59 1.26 -9.33 -4.82
CA VAL A 59 1.07 -10.66 -5.40
C VAL A 59 0.23 -10.58 -6.67
N GLY A 60 0.71 -11.22 -7.73
CA GLY A 60 0.07 -11.20 -9.05
C GLY A 60 0.38 -9.97 -9.88
N LEU A 61 1.11 -9.00 -9.33
CA LEU A 61 1.39 -7.71 -9.97
C LEU A 61 2.90 -7.43 -9.99
N LEU A 62 3.68 -8.45 -10.35
CA LEU A 62 5.14 -8.33 -10.44
C LEU A 62 5.55 -7.26 -11.43
N GLY A 63 6.60 -6.53 -11.10
CA GLY A 63 7.12 -5.47 -11.96
C GLY A 63 6.37 -4.15 -11.84
N LEU A 64 5.30 -4.09 -11.04
CA LEU A 64 4.55 -2.87 -10.82
C LEU A 64 5.31 -1.97 -9.84
N LYS A 65 5.52 -0.73 -10.23
CA LYS A 65 6.13 0.27 -9.33
C LYS A 65 5.12 0.65 -8.25
N LEU A 66 5.49 0.46 -6.99
CA LEU A 66 4.58 0.66 -5.86
C LEU A 66 4.41 2.12 -5.44
N ASP A 67 5.46 2.93 -5.56
CA ASP A 67 5.43 4.32 -5.11
C ASP A 67 4.31 5.11 -5.81
N GLY A 68 3.47 5.74 -5.02
CA GLY A 68 2.38 6.57 -5.54
C GLY A 68 1.12 5.84 -5.94
N LEU A 69 1.09 4.50 -5.84
CA LEU A 69 -0.15 3.75 -6.10
C LEU A 69 -1.18 4.04 -5.03
N THR A 70 -2.43 4.16 -5.44
CA THR A 70 -3.55 4.31 -4.50
C THR A 70 -4.00 2.93 -4.03
N VAL A 71 -4.06 2.77 -2.73
CA VAL A 71 -4.49 1.52 -2.08
C VAL A 71 -5.62 1.81 -1.10
N ARG A 72 -6.40 0.78 -0.82
CA ARG A 72 -7.42 0.85 0.24
C ARG A 72 -7.51 -0.49 0.97
N ARG A 73 -8.02 -0.40 2.18
CA ARG A 73 -8.20 -1.58 3.03
C ARG A 73 -9.43 -1.44 3.93
#